data_de0b2b07b1aab1c224effbcddd486e77
#
_entry.id   de0b2b07b1aab1c224effbcddd486e77
#
_cell.length_a   1.000
_cell.length_b   1.000
_cell.length_c   1.000
_cell.angle_alpha   90.00
_cell.angle_beta   90.00
_cell.angle_gamma   90.00
#
_symmetry.space_group_name_H-M   'P 1'
#
loop_
_entity.id
_entity.type
_entity.pdbx_description
1 polymer ?
#
loop_
_entity_poly.entity_id
_entity_poly.type
_entity_poly.pdbx_seq_one_letter_code
_entity_poly.pdbx_strand_id
1 'polypeptide(L)'
;RLEKELHSENICNMAPFFINKYLPSNRLSEKNIVVHVRLGDALTTGRGESINNYNKALMNLIDILINKYIDYEYYFHTDGNIDFILNKLKGKNVKYTLSEKNTPILNVISDLIHSNILICGNSGLSKVCSFLGNKELVVINDDNKHSMPTIAHKISDYISDNV
;
A
#
# COMPACT_ATOMS: atom_id res chain seq x y z
N ARG A 1 -13.05 -17.58 12.03
CA ARG A 1 -12.17 -18.37 12.93
C ARG A 1 -10.75 -18.46 12.41
N LEU A 2 -10.58 -18.68 11.12
CA LEU A 2 -9.25 -18.65 10.44
C LEU A 2 -8.59 -17.27 10.46
N GLU A 3 -9.35 -16.19 10.34
CA GLU A 3 -8.81 -14.82 10.41
C GLU A 3 -8.24 -14.49 11.81
N LYS A 4 -8.82 -15.02 12.88
CA LYS A 4 -8.27 -14.85 14.24
C LYS A 4 -6.99 -15.65 14.47
N GLU A 5 -6.83 -16.77 13.79
CA GLU A 5 -5.62 -17.61 13.87
C GLU A 5 -4.48 -17.09 12.98
N LEU A 6 -4.81 -16.35 11.91
CA LEU A 6 -3.83 -15.63 11.09
C LEU A 6 -3.12 -14.49 11.83
N HIS A 7 -3.68 -14.04 12.95
CA HIS A 7 -3.08 -13.07 13.86
C HIS A 7 -2.18 -13.70 14.93
N SER A 8 -1.93 -15.01 14.84
CA SER A 8 -1.09 -15.68 15.82
C SER A 8 0.39 -15.31 15.65
N GLU A 9 1.09 -15.20 16.76
CA GLU A 9 2.55 -15.01 16.80
C GLU A 9 3.31 -15.95 15.85
N ASN A 10 2.76 -17.11 15.56
CA ASN A 10 3.35 -18.11 14.69
C ASN A 10 3.54 -17.65 13.23
N ILE A 11 2.61 -16.88 12.67
CA ILE A 11 2.74 -16.36 11.29
C ILE A 11 3.79 -15.26 11.25
N CYS A 12 3.80 -14.37 12.23
CA CYS A 12 4.84 -13.35 12.34
C CYS A 12 6.24 -13.98 12.51
N ASN A 13 6.35 -15.08 13.23
CA ASN A 13 7.62 -15.78 13.42
C ASN A 13 8.08 -16.56 12.19
N MET A 14 7.15 -17.04 11.35
CA MET A 14 7.50 -17.73 10.10
C MET A 14 7.75 -16.78 8.93
N ALA A 15 7.27 -15.55 9.01
CA ALA A 15 7.39 -14.57 7.94
C ALA A 15 8.83 -14.30 7.50
N PRO A 16 9.83 -14.12 8.39
CA PRO A 16 11.21 -13.90 7.98
C PRO A 16 11.79 -15.07 7.15
N PHE A 17 11.47 -16.30 7.53
CA PHE A 17 11.90 -17.48 6.78
C PHE A 17 11.29 -17.52 5.38
N PHE A 18 9.99 -17.26 5.27
CA PHE A 18 9.29 -17.22 3.99
C PHE A 18 9.83 -16.10 3.10
N ILE A 19 9.99 -14.90 3.65
CA ILE A 19 10.53 -13.73 2.95
C ILE A 19 11.91 -14.06 2.37
N ASN A 20 12.83 -14.55 3.19
CA ASN A 20 14.19 -14.83 2.76
C ASN A 20 14.30 -15.97 1.76
N LYS A 21 13.39 -16.95 1.81
CA LYS A 21 13.47 -18.15 0.95
C LYS A 21 12.77 -17.97 -0.39
N TYR A 22 11.68 -17.25 -0.45
CA TYR A 22 10.79 -17.27 -1.61
C TYR A 22 10.62 -15.91 -2.30
N LEU A 23 10.90 -14.81 -1.62
CA LEU A 23 10.76 -13.51 -2.22
C LEU A 23 12.06 -13.03 -2.88
N PRO A 24 11.95 -12.23 -3.95
CA PRO A 24 13.09 -11.51 -4.50
C PRO A 24 13.70 -10.60 -3.45
N SER A 25 15.00 -10.32 -3.59
CA SER A 25 15.70 -9.34 -2.76
C SER A 25 15.02 -7.98 -2.83
N ASN A 26 15.10 -7.25 -1.72
CA ASN A 26 14.57 -5.88 -1.63
C ASN A 26 15.27 -4.98 -2.66
N ARG A 27 14.47 -4.33 -3.51
CA ARG A 27 14.91 -3.40 -4.56
C ARG A 27 14.54 -1.95 -4.27
N LEU A 28 13.83 -1.71 -3.18
CA LEU A 28 13.36 -0.37 -2.81
C LEU A 28 14.52 0.46 -2.27
N SER A 29 14.43 1.78 -2.46
CA SER A 29 15.31 2.73 -1.79
C SER A 29 15.16 2.65 -0.26
N GLU A 30 16.13 3.16 0.47
CA GLU A 30 16.13 3.17 1.94
C GLU A 30 14.91 3.91 2.52
N LYS A 31 14.52 5.02 1.87
CA LYS A 31 13.31 5.79 2.21
C LYS A 31 12.28 5.63 1.10
N ASN A 32 11.27 4.83 1.36
CA ASN A 32 10.30 4.49 0.33
C ASN A 32 8.85 4.51 0.82
N ILE A 33 7.97 4.81 -0.12
CA ILE A 33 6.51 4.71 0.04
C ILE A 33 5.98 3.81 -1.06
N VAL A 34 5.39 2.70 -0.70
CA VAL A 34 4.74 1.80 -1.67
C VAL A 34 3.23 2.04 -1.64
N VAL A 35 2.68 2.30 -2.82
CA VAL A 35 1.25 2.55 -3.01
C VAL A 35 0.67 1.44 -3.86
N HIS A 36 -0.22 0.64 -3.29
CA HIS A 36 -0.92 -0.42 -4.00
C HIS A 36 -2.36 -0.01 -4.31
N VAL A 37 -2.64 0.23 -5.58
CA VAL A 37 -3.93 0.70 -6.08
C VAL A 37 -4.58 -0.38 -6.93
N ARG A 38 -5.60 -1.05 -6.39
CA ARG A 38 -6.36 -2.06 -7.12
C ARG A 38 -7.57 -1.43 -7.81
N LEU A 39 -7.57 -1.40 -9.13
CA LEU A 39 -8.60 -0.77 -9.95
C LEU A 39 -9.26 -1.74 -10.95
N GLY A 40 -8.53 -2.74 -11.43
CA GLY A 40 -8.89 -3.52 -12.62
C GLY A 40 -10.26 -4.19 -12.56
N ASP A 41 -10.41 -5.21 -11.75
CA ASP A 41 -11.67 -5.95 -11.62
C ASP A 41 -12.72 -5.22 -10.77
N ALA A 42 -12.29 -4.30 -9.91
CA ALA A 42 -13.17 -3.55 -9.04
C ALA A 42 -14.09 -2.58 -9.81
N LEU A 43 -13.65 -2.09 -10.97
CA LEU A 43 -14.46 -1.25 -11.87
C LEU A 43 -15.59 -2.04 -12.55
N THR A 44 -15.37 -3.33 -12.81
CA THR A 44 -16.34 -4.21 -13.49
C THR A 44 -17.35 -4.86 -12.55
N THR A 45 -17.13 -4.83 -11.24
CA THR A 45 -17.94 -5.51 -10.22
C THR A 45 -18.97 -4.62 -9.52
N GLY A 46 -19.33 -3.47 -10.07
CA GLY A 46 -20.35 -2.57 -9.50
C GLY A 46 -19.87 -1.73 -8.29
N ARG A 47 -18.57 -1.69 -8.01
CA ARG A 47 -17.97 -0.93 -6.91
C ARG A 47 -17.48 0.47 -7.32
N GLY A 48 -17.98 1.02 -8.43
CA GLY A 48 -17.48 2.27 -9.02
C GLY A 48 -17.51 3.48 -8.08
N GLU A 49 -18.56 3.62 -7.27
CA GLU A 49 -18.67 4.74 -6.32
C GLU A 49 -17.63 4.63 -5.18
N SER A 50 -17.47 3.45 -4.62
CA SER A 50 -16.46 3.18 -3.59
C SER A 50 -15.04 3.44 -4.09
N ILE A 51 -14.75 3.10 -5.35
CA ILE A 51 -13.46 3.37 -5.99
C ILE A 51 -13.23 4.87 -6.20
N ASN A 52 -14.24 5.59 -6.67
CA ASN A 52 -14.13 7.03 -6.87
C ASN A 52 -13.86 7.77 -5.56
N ASN A 53 -14.50 7.36 -4.47
CA ASN A 53 -14.26 7.91 -3.15
C ASN A 53 -12.86 7.59 -2.65
N TYR A 54 -12.40 6.36 -2.87
CA TYR A 54 -11.03 5.97 -2.56
C TYR A 54 -10.00 6.77 -3.35
N ASN A 55 -10.21 6.95 -4.66
CA ASN A 55 -9.30 7.71 -5.50
C ASN A 55 -9.18 9.17 -5.05
N LYS A 56 -10.28 9.81 -4.67
CA LYS A 56 -10.27 11.16 -4.10
C LYS A 56 -9.50 11.21 -2.79
N ALA A 57 -9.76 10.28 -1.88
CA ALA A 57 -9.05 10.18 -0.61
C ALA A 57 -7.55 9.94 -0.81
N LEU A 58 -7.19 9.07 -1.74
CA LEU A 58 -5.81 8.78 -2.11
C LEU A 58 -5.09 10.02 -2.66
N MET A 59 -5.75 10.81 -3.51
CA MET A 59 -5.19 12.06 -4.02
C MET A 59 -4.89 13.06 -2.89
N ASN A 60 -5.79 13.21 -1.93
CA ASN A 60 -5.58 14.09 -0.77
C ASN A 60 -4.44 13.56 0.12
N LEU A 61 -4.40 12.24 0.34
CA LEU A 61 -3.32 11.61 1.09
C LEU A 61 -1.95 11.84 0.44
N ILE A 62 -1.84 11.69 -0.87
CA ILE A 62 -0.60 11.92 -1.62
C ILE A 62 -0.10 13.36 -1.44
N ASP A 63 -0.98 14.36 -1.42
CA ASP A 63 -0.57 15.75 -1.16
C ASP A 63 0.03 15.93 0.24
N ILE A 64 -0.56 15.31 1.25
CA ILE A 64 -0.03 15.33 2.62
C ILE A 64 1.34 14.65 2.67
N LEU A 65 1.47 13.49 2.07
CA LEU A 65 2.69 12.69 2.12
C LEU A 65 3.85 13.34 1.38
N ILE A 66 3.63 13.96 0.21
CA ILE A 66 4.66 14.68 -0.53
C ILE A 66 5.28 15.80 0.31
N ASN A 67 4.48 16.49 1.09
CA ASN A 67 4.96 17.57 1.96
C ASN A 67 5.64 17.04 3.23
N LYS A 68 5.20 15.90 3.74
CA LYS A 68 5.72 15.34 5.01
C LYS A 68 6.96 14.46 4.79
N TYR A 69 7.03 13.74 3.69
CA TYR A 69 8.07 12.76 3.37
C TYR A 69 8.82 13.16 2.10
N ILE A 70 9.48 14.30 2.14
CA ILE A 70 10.11 14.98 0.98
C ILE A 70 11.17 14.09 0.31
N ASP A 71 11.94 13.34 1.11
CA ASP A 71 13.07 12.53 0.62
C ASP A 71 12.69 11.10 0.26
N TYR A 72 11.39 10.75 0.32
CA TYR A 72 10.94 9.39 0.06
C TYR A 72 10.69 9.19 -1.43
N GLU A 73 11.04 8.00 -1.92
CA GLU A 73 10.75 7.56 -3.28
C GLU A 73 9.46 6.75 -3.31
N TYR A 74 8.62 7.01 -4.30
CA TYR A 74 7.30 6.37 -4.45
C TYR A 74 7.38 5.20 -5.41
N TYR A 75 6.76 4.07 -5.04
CA TYR A 75 6.61 2.89 -5.87
C TYR A 75 5.12 2.57 -6.00
N PHE A 76 4.59 2.68 -7.22
CA PHE A 76 3.19 2.42 -7.49
C PHE A 76 3.00 1.03 -8.10
N HIS A 77 2.15 0.22 -7.45
CA HIS A 77 1.64 -1.03 -7.98
C HIS A 77 0.16 -0.89 -8.26
N THR A 78 -0.25 -1.14 -9.51
CA THR A 78 -1.63 -1.03 -9.93
C THR A 78 -1.95 -2.02 -11.04
N ASP A 79 -3.19 -2.47 -11.08
CA ASP A 79 -3.78 -3.25 -12.17
C ASP A 79 -4.68 -2.40 -13.10
N GLY A 80 -4.70 -1.09 -12.91
CA GLY A 80 -5.48 -0.14 -13.69
C GLY A 80 -4.76 1.18 -13.98
N ASN A 81 -5.48 2.15 -14.53
CA ASN A 81 -4.94 3.46 -14.87
C ASN A 81 -4.90 4.38 -13.64
N ILE A 82 -3.72 4.87 -13.30
CA ILE A 82 -3.47 5.82 -12.21
C ILE A 82 -2.98 7.19 -12.71
N ASP A 83 -3.27 7.56 -13.94
CA ASP A 83 -2.84 8.85 -14.50
C ASP A 83 -3.30 10.03 -13.65
N PHE A 84 -4.43 9.91 -12.95
CA PHE A 84 -4.92 10.93 -12.01
C PHE A 84 -3.93 11.19 -10.86
N ILE A 85 -3.17 10.18 -10.40
CA ILE A 85 -2.11 10.34 -9.40
C ILE A 85 -0.84 10.86 -10.07
N LEU A 86 -0.43 10.25 -11.17
CA LEU A 86 0.80 10.61 -11.87
C LEU A 86 0.79 12.06 -12.35
N ASN A 87 -0.35 12.55 -12.83
CA ASN A 87 -0.52 13.95 -13.21
C ASN A 87 -0.35 14.90 -12.02
N LYS A 88 -0.71 14.46 -10.82
CA LYS A 88 -0.52 15.23 -9.59
C LYS A 88 0.95 15.30 -9.17
N LEU A 89 1.72 14.26 -9.42
CA LEU A 89 3.16 14.22 -9.16
C LEU A 89 3.98 14.98 -10.21
N LYS A 90 3.42 15.16 -11.40
CA LYS A 90 4.08 15.84 -12.50
C LYS A 90 4.45 17.28 -12.12
N GLY A 91 5.71 17.63 -12.32
CA GLY A 91 6.24 18.95 -11.97
C GLY A 91 6.58 19.16 -10.50
N LYS A 92 6.37 18.14 -9.64
CA LYS A 92 6.86 18.14 -8.26
C LYS A 92 8.21 17.43 -8.18
N ASN A 93 9.03 17.84 -7.22
CA ASN A 93 10.33 17.18 -6.98
C ASN A 93 10.14 15.86 -6.22
N VAL A 94 9.49 14.91 -6.86
CA VAL A 94 9.16 13.59 -6.31
C VAL A 94 9.70 12.52 -7.25
N LYS A 95 10.50 11.61 -6.73
CA LYS A 95 10.90 10.41 -7.46
C LYS A 95 9.82 9.35 -7.36
N TYR A 96 9.42 8.78 -8.48
CA TYR A 96 8.47 7.67 -8.48
C TYR A 96 8.76 6.65 -9.56
N THR A 97 8.38 5.41 -9.28
CA THR A 97 8.41 4.27 -10.19
C THR A 97 7.02 3.68 -10.30
N LEU A 98 6.54 3.46 -11.51
CA LEU A 98 5.32 2.73 -11.78
C LEU A 98 5.68 1.30 -12.21
N SER A 99 5.12 0.31 -11.54
CA SER A 99 5.30 -1.09 -11.92
C SER A 99 4.62 -1.38 -13.27
N GLU A 100 5.25 -2.21 -14.07
CA GLU A 100 4.65 -2.69 -15.32
C GLU A 100 3.45 -3.60 -15.05
N LYS A 101 2.48 -3.61 -15.97
CA LYS A 101 1.25 -4.43 -15.85
C LYS A 101 1.52 -5.91 -15.61
N ASN A 102 2.64 -6.43 -16.12
CA ASN A 102 3.04 -7.82 -16.01
C ASN A 102 4.11 -8.06 -14.94
N THR A 103 4.28 -7.14 -14.00
CA THR A 103 5.22 -7.34 -12.89
C THR A 103 4.90 -8.63 -12.15
N PRO A 104 5.86 -9.55 -11.98
CA PRO A 104 5.63 -10.81 -11.26
C PRO A 104 5.07 -10.56 -9.87
N ILE A 105 4.07 -11.33 -9.48
CA ILE A 105 3.37 -11.14 -8.18
C ILE A 105 4.33 -11.20 -6.98
N LEU A 106 5.38 -12.02 -7.04
CA LEU A 106 6.38 -12.10 -5.98
C LEU A 106 7.18 -10.80 -5.82
N ASN A 107 7.41 -10.06 -6.91
CA ASN A 107 8.04 -8.75 -6.85
C ASN A 107 7.11 -7.73 -6.18
N VAL A 108 5.83 -7.76 -6.51
CA VAL A 108 4.81 -6.92 -5.86
C VAL A 108 4.76 -7.20 -4.37
N ILE A 109 4.67 -8.48 -3.98
CA ILE A 109 4.65 -8.91 -2.57
C ILE A 109 5.92 -8.45 -1.84
N SER A 110 7.09 -8.63 -2.47
CA SER A 110 8.36 -8.18 -1.91
C SER A 110 8.35 -6.67 -1.63
N ASP A 111 7.92 -5.86 -2.59
CA ASP A 111 7.84 -4.41 -2.42
C ASP A 111 6.86 -4.02 -1.30
N LEU A 112 5.67 -4.63 -1.26
CA LEU A 112 4.69 -4.37 -0.20
C LEU A 112 5.24 -4.72 1.20
N ILE A 113 5.98 -5.82 1.32
CA ILE A 113 6.54 -6.25 2.59
C ILE A 113 7.72 -5.36 3.02
N HIS A 114 8.61 -4.99 2.10
CA HIS A 114 9.80 -4.19 2.41
C HIS A 114 9.55 -2.68 2.43
N SER A 115 8.33 -2.23 2.22
CA SER A 115 7.99 -0.81 2.29
C SER A 115 8.21 -0.23 3.69
N ASN A 116 8.77 0.99 3.77
CA ASN A 116 8.77 1.77 5.01
C ASN A 116 7.36 2.31 5.30
N ILE A 117 6.73 2.86 4.27
CA ILE A 117 5.36 3.33 4.33
C ILE A 117 4.53 2.56 3.30
N LEU A 118 3.45 1.95 3.74
CA LEU A 118 2.53 1.22 2.88
C LEU A 118 1.17 1.92 2.81
N ILE A 119 0.75 2.22 1.59
CA ILE A 119 -0.59 2.76 1.32
C ILE A 119 -1.32 1.76 0.45
N CYS A 120 -2.48 1.34 0.88
CA CYS A 120 -3.25 0.34 0.15
C CYS A 120 -4.76 0.46 0.33
N GLY A 121 -5.47 -0.10 -0.63
CA GLY A 121 -6.91 -0.28 -0.56
C GLY A 121 -7.30 -1.56 0.19
N ASN A 122 -8.59 -1.84 0.21
CA ASN A 122 -9.16 -3.04 0.82
C ASN A 122 -8.91 -4.27 -0.06
N SER A 123 -7.69 -4.76 -0.09
CA SER A 123 -7.25 -5.94 -0.83
C SER A 123 -6.69 -6.97 0.14
N GLY A 124 -7.05 -8.24 -0.01
CA GLY A 124 -6.52 -9.32 0.84
C GLY A 124 -5.00 -9.39 0.81
N LEU A 125 -4.39 -9.23 -0.37
CA LEU A 125 -2.94 -9.18 -0.51
C LEU A 125 -2.32 -8.04 0.30
N SER A 126 -2.84 -6.83 0.14
CA SER A 126 -2.33 -5.66 0.84
C SER A 126 -2.47 -5.78 2.36
N LYS A 127 -3.59 -6.33 2.82
CA LYS A 127 -3.82 -6.57 4.24
C LYS A 127 -2.79 -7.53 4.82
N VAL A 128 -2.55 -8.66 4.17
CA VAL A 128 -1.54 -9.62 4.62
C VAL A 128 -0.15 -8.96 4.65
N CYS A 129 0.23 -8.27 3.59
CA CYS A 129 1.53 -7.59 3.53
C CYS A 129 1.67 -6.44 4.55
N SER A 130 0.56 -5.85 5.00
CA SER A 130 0.60 -4.78 6.01
C SER A 130 1.05 -5.28 7.40
N PHE A 131 0.85 -6.56 7.70
CA PHE A 131 1.34 -7.17 8.93
C PHE A 131 2.79 -7.63 8.87
N LEU A 132 3.37 -7.71 7.67
CA LEU A 132 4.69 -8.25 7.44
C LEU A 132 5.70 -7.13 7.22
N GLY A 133 6.94 -7.39 7.62
CA GLY A 133 8.02 -6.42 7.49
C GLY A 133 8.00 -5.34 8.58
N ASN A 134 8.96 -4.45 8.50
CA ASN A 134 9.19 -3.40 9.49
C ASN A 134 8.74 -2.05 8.94
N LYS A 135 7.50 -1.69 9.19
CA LYS A 135 6.87 -0.48 8.63
C LYS A 135 6.82 0.66 9.64
N GLU A 136 7.07 1.87 9.15
CA GLU A 136 6.91 3.11 9.90
C GLU A 136 5.44 3.56 9.94
N LEU A 137 4.73 3.33 8.83
CA LEU A 137 3.35 3.76 8.66
C LEU A 137 2.60 2.83 7.70
N VAL A 138 1.37 2.52 8.05
CA VAL A 138 0.42 1.86 7.16
C VAL A 138 -0.86 2.69 7.07
N VAL A 139 -1.30 3.03 5.87
CA VAL A 139 -2.58 3.70 5.63
C VAL A 139 -3.45 2.82 4.74
N ILE A 140 -4.60 2.43 5.26
CA ILE A 140 -5.51 1.48 4.59
C ILE A 140 -6.87 2.12 4.34
N ASN A 141 -7.40 1.96 3.14
CA ASN A 141 -8.79 2.25 2.83
C ASN A 141 -9.67 1.04 3.18
N ASP A 142 -9.87 0.81 4.46
CA ASP A 142 -10.74 -0.25 4.96
C ASP A 142 -11.58 0.25 6.13
N ASP A 143 -12.86 -0.12 6.14
CA ASP A 143 -13.79 0.20 7.23
C ASP A 143 -13.70 -0.80 8.39
N ASN A 144 -13.05 -1.93 8.20
CA ASN A 144 -12.97 -2.99 9.20
C ASN A 144 -11.68 -2.89 10.04
N LYS A 145 -11.76 -2.18 11.15
CA LYS A 145 -10.62 -1.99 12.09
C LYS A 145 -10.04 -3.30 12.64
N HIS A 146 -10.84 -4.36 12.69
CA HIS A 146 -10.39 -5.62 13.31
C HIS A 146 -9.44 -6.45 12.46
N SER A 147 -9.26 -6.08 11.20
CA SER A 147 -8.38 -6.77 10.24
C SER A 147 -7.12 -5.97 9.89
N MET A 148 -6.77 -4.95 10.67
CA MET A 148 -5.62 -4.10 10.41
C MET A 148 -4.55 -4.25 11.50
N PRO A 149 -3.25 -4.11 11.16
CA PRO A 149 -2.20 -4.04 12.17
C PRO A 149 -2.38 -2.81 13.07
N THR A 150 -1.84 -2.87 14.29
CA THR A 150 -1.96 -1.78 15.28
C THR A 150 -1.41 -0.44 14.81
N ILE A 151 -0.40 -0.46 13.95
CA ILE A 151 0.19 0.77 13.36
C ILE A 151 -0.62 1.33 12.19
N ALA A 152 -1.67 0.64 11.73
CA ALA A 152 -2.43 1.06 10.58
C ALA A 152 -3.44 2.15 10.92
N HIS A 153 -3.55 3.12 10.03
CA HIS A 153 -4.54 4.19 10.06
C HIS A 153 -5.54 4.00 8.94
N LYS A 154 -6.80 4.31 9.18
CA LYS A 154 -7.75 4.52 8.10
C LYS A 154 -7.34 5.76 7.32
N ILE A 155 -7.54 5.75 6.00
CA ILE A 155 -7.17 6.87 5.14
C ILE A 155 -7.89 8.17 5.55
N SER A 156 -9.15 8.11 5.93
CA SER A 156 -9.93 9.25 6.41
C SER A 156 -9.39 9.83 7.70
N ASP A 157 -9.07 8.95 8.67
CA ASP A 157 -8.57 9.35 9.97
C ASP A 157 -7.17 9.99 9.83
N TYR A 158 -6.29 9.37 9.03
CA TYR A 158 -4.96 9.91 8.78
C TYR A 158 -5.01 11.28 8.10
N ILE A 159 -5.90 11.47 7.13
CA ILE A 159 -6.08 12.78 6.48
C ILE A 159 -6.56 13.81 7.52
N SER A 160 -7.56 13.48 8.34
CA SER A 160 -8.10 14.40 9.36
C SER A 160 -7.05 14.82 10.40
N ASP A 161 -6.16 13.89 10.78
CA ASP A 161 -5.13 14.16 11.79
C ASP A 161 -3.94 14.98 11.25
N ASN A 162 -3.80 15.11 9.93
CA ASN A 162 -2.66 15.76 9.28
C ASN A 162 -3.03 16.98 8.40
N VAL A 163 -4.26 17.42 8.47
CA VAL A 163 -4.73 18.64 7.77
C VAL A 163 -4.82 19.84 8.70
#